data_de6d54c98853086556116ae9da72862c
#
_entry.id   de6d54c98853086556116ae9da72862c
#
_cell.length_a   1.000
_cell.length_b   1.000
_cell.length_c   1.000
_cell.angle_alpha   90.00
_cell.angle_beta   90.00
_cell.angle_gamma   90.00
#
_symmetry.space_group_name_H-M   'P 1'
#
loop_
_entity.id
_entity.type
_entity.pdbx_description
1 polymer ?
#
loop_
_entity_poly.entity_id
_entity_poly.type
_entity_poly.pdbx_seq_one_letter_code
_entity_poly.pdbx_strand_id
1 'polypeptide(L)'
;MTATLQRAQSANVWERFCNWITSTENRLYIGWFGVLMIPTLLAATTCFIIAFIAAPPVDIDGIREPVAGSLLYGNNIISGAVVPSSNAIGLHFYPVWEAASLDEWLYNGGPYQLVIFHFLIGVFCYMGREWELSYRLGMRPWIAVAYSAPVAAATAVFLIYPLGQGSFSDGMPLGISGTFNFMLVFQAEHNILMHPFHQLGVAGVFGGSLFSAMHGSLVTSSLVRETTETESQNYGYKFGQEEETYNIVAAHGYFGRLIFQYASFNNSRSLHFFLAAWPVIGIWFTAXXXXVYLLINVSKKVSVGFES
;
A
#
# COMPACT_ATOMS: atom_id res chain seq x y z
N MET A 1 17.32 -30.01 -9.34
CA MET A 1 16.37 -30.23 -10.43
C MET A 1 15.00 -30.56 -9.87
N THR A 2 14.03 -29.83 -10.30
CA THR A 2 12.69 -30.07 -9.84
C THR A 2 12.13 -31.27 -10.57
N ALA A 3 11.68 -32.24 -9.82
CA ALA A 3 10.98 -33.34 -10.43
C ALA A 3 9.72 -32.79 -11.06
N THR A 4 9.66 -32.92 -12.36
CA THR A 4 8.46 -32.50 -13.06
C THR A 4 7.45 -33.61 -12.90
N LEU A 5 6.59 -33.45 -11.96
CA LEU A 5 5.49 -34.37 -11.84
C LEU A 5 4.58 -34.13 -13.02
N GLN A 6 4.54 -35.10 -13.88
CA GLN A 6 3.61 -34.99 -14.97
C GLN A 6 2.23 -35.21 -14.40
N ARG A 7 1.44 -34.17 -14.39
CA ARG A 7 0.07 -34.32 -13.91
C ARG A 7 -0.68 -35.17 -14.87
N ALA A 8 -1.42 -36.11 -14.32
CA ALA A 8 -2.35 -36.83 -15.13
C ALA A 8 -3.31 -35.83 -15.78
N GLN A 9 -3.61 -36.07 -17.04
CA GLN A 9 -4.54 -35.19 -17.69
C GLN A 9 -5.85 -35.21 -16.95
N SER A 10 -6.31 -34.02 -16.62
CA SER A 10 -7.52 -33.89 -15.85
C SER A 10 -8.73 -34.37 -16.64
N ALA A 11 -9.55 -35.15 -16.00
CA ALA A 11 -10.78 -35.64 -16.64
C ALA A 11 -11.88 -34.59 -16.58
N ASN A 12 -11.78 -33.58 -15.72
CA ASN A 12 -12.88 -32.63 -15.59
C ASN A 12 -12.37 -31.20 -15.67
N VAL A 13 -13.31 -30.31 -15.97
CA VAL A 13 -13.01 -28.92 -16.20
C VAL A 13 -12.58 -28.23 -14.90
N TRP A 14 -13.19 -28.62 -13.78
CA TRP A 14 -12.86 -28.00 -12.51
C TRP A 14 -11.40 -28.21 -12.14
N GLU A 15 -10.92 -29.43 -12.31
CA GLU A 15 -9.54 -29.71 -11.96
C GLU A 15 -8.56 -28.94 -12.86
N ARG A 16 -8.91 -28.82 -14.14
CA ARG A 16 -8.08 -28.03 -15.05
C ARG A 16 -8.07 -26.55 -14.67
N PHE A 17 -9.24 -26.05 -14.26
CA PHE A 17 -9.33 -24.67 -13.79
C PHE A 17 -8.45 -24.44 -12.57
N CYS A 18 -8.52 -25.34 -11.59
CA CYS A 18 -7.70 -25.19 -10.38
C CYS A 18 -6.21 -25.23 -10.72
N ASN A 19 -5.83 -26.12 -11.62
CA ASN A 19 -4.45 -26.20 -12.03
C ASN A 19 -3.98 -24.95 -12.73
N TRP A 20 -4.84 -24.34 -13.53
CA TRP A 20 -4.52 -23.10 -14.22
C TRP A 20 -4.35 -21.94 -13.24
N ILE A 21 -5.26 -21.84 -12.27
CA ILE A 21 -5.20 -20.76 -11.27
C ILE A 21 -3.89 -20.80 -10.50
N THR A 22 -3.41 -21.98 -10.16
CA THR A 22 -2.22 -22.10 -9.31
C THR A 22 -0.94 -22.35 -10.11
N SER A 23 -1.00 -22.25 -11.43
CA SER A 23 0.16 -22.54 -12.26
C SER A 23 1.18 -21.41 -12.20
N THR A 24 2.41 -21.77 -11.90
CA THR A 24 3.51 -20.80 -11.96
C THR A 24 4.04 -20.64 -13.38
N GLU A 25 3.48 -21.33 -14.36
CA GLU A 25 3.81 -21.16 -15.76
C GLU A 25 3.12 -19.94 -16.38
N ASN A 26 2.07 -19.45 -15.74
CA ASN A 26 1.37 -18.26 -16.24
C ASN A 26 2.34 -17.07 -16.25
N ARG A 27 2.23 -16.23 -17.25
CA ARG A 27 3.06 -15.03 -17.32
C ARG A 27 2.89 -14.16 -16.07
N LEU A 28 1.64 -14.01 -15.65
CA LEU A 28 1.31 -13.35 -14.39
C LEU A 28 0.58 -14.37 -13.53
N TYR A 29 1.13 -14.64 -12.36
CA TYR A 29 0.55 -15.60 -11.46
C TYR A 29 -0.84 -15.13 -11.01
N ILE A 30 -1.82 -16.04 -11.06
CA ILE A 30 -3.16 -15.70 -10.59
C ILE A 30 -3.30 -16.02 -9.10
N GLY A 31 -3.30 -17.30 -8.77
CA GLY A 31 -3.47 -17.74 -7.39
C GLY A 31 -4.91 -17.61 -6.91
N TRP A 32 -5.20 -18.27 -5.81
CA TRP A 32 -6.55 -18.17 -5.24
C TRP A 32 -6.82 -16.77 -4.69
N PHE A 33 -5.81 -16.10 -4.15
CA PHE A 33 -6.00 -14.70 -3.79
C PHE A 33 -6.21 -13.83 -5.02
N GLY A 34 -5.60 -14.19 -6.14
CA GLY A 34 -5.82 -13.45 -7.37
C GLY A 34 -7.22 -13.56 -7.90
N VAL A 35 -7.91 -14.66 -7.60
CA VAL A 35 -9.31 -14.81 -8.01
C VAL A 35 -10.18 -13.72 -7.38
N LEU A 36 -9.90 -13.34 -6.16
CA LEU A 36 -10.61 -12.23 -5.52
C LEU A 36 -9.98 -10.88 -5.85
N MET A 37 -8.65 -10.83 -5.95
CA MET A 37 -7.93 -9.57 -6.16
C MET A 37 -8.27 -8.93 -7.50
N ILE A 38 -8.29 -9.73 -8.56
CA ILE A 38 -8.41 -9.17 -9.90
C ILE A 38 -9.76 -8.46 -10.09
N PRO A 39 -10.90 -9.09 -9.78
CA PRO A 39 -12.14 -8.35 -9.97
C PRO A 39 -12.31 -7.17 -9.01
N THR A 40 -11.83 -7.27 -7.77
CA THR A 40 -11.99 -6.15 -6.86
C THR A 40 -11.15 -4.96 -7.28
N LEU A 41 -9.92 -5.17 -7.70
CA LEU A 41 -9.09 -4.07 -8.17
C LEU A 41 -9.61 -3.49 -9.47
N LEU A 42 -10.16 -4.32 -10.36
CA LEU A 42 -10.77 -3.81 -11.58
C LEU A 42 -11.99 -2.96 -11.26
N ALA A 43 -12.82 -3.38 -10.33
CA ALA A 43 -13.99 -2.59 -9.93
C ALA A 43 -13.55 -1.26 -9.34
N ALA A 44 -12.56 -1.26 -8.47
CA ALA A 44 -12.08 -0.02 -7.86
C ALA A 44 -11.50 0.91 -8.91
N THR A 45 -10.69 0.39 -9.82
CA THR A 45 -10.04 1.19 -10.83
C THR A 45 -11.07 1.78 -11.80
N THR A 46 -12.01 0.97 -12.25
CA THR A 46 -13.02 1.43 -13.19
C THR A 46 -13.88 2.52 -12.57
N CYS A 47 -14.35 2.28 -11.36
CA CYS A 47 -15.18 3.29 -10.70
C CYS A 47 -14.38 4.57 -10.44
N PHE A 48 -13.12 4.44 -10.02
CA PHE A 48 -12.30 5.61 -9.77
C PHE A 48 -12.14 6.44 -11.04
N ILE A 49 -11.83 5.81 -12.16
CA ILE A 49 -11.59 6.53 -13.41
C ILE A 49 -12.87 7.26 -13.82
N ILE A 50 -14.01 6.57 -13.81
CA ILE A 50 -15.27 7.19 -14.23
C ILE A 50 -15.64 8.33 -13.28
N ALA A 51 -15.53 8.11 -11.99
CA ALA A 51 -15.89 9.15 -11.02
C ALA A 51 -14.95 10.33 -11.07
N PHE A 52 -13.66 10.10 -11.23
CA PHE A 52 -12.69 11.19 -11.30
C PHE A 52 -12.95 12.07 -12.51
N ILE A 53 -13.39 11.48 -13.61
CA ILE A 53 -13.68 12.24 -14.82
C ILE A 53 -15.03 12.92 -14.76
N ALA A 54 -16.07 12.25 -14.29
CA ALA A 54 -17.44 12.68 -14.60
C ALA A 54 -18.42 12.73 -13.43
N ALA A 55 -18.04 12.36 -12.22
CA ALA A 55 -19.02 12.34 -11.12
C ALA A 55 -19.53 13.74 -10.81
N PRO A 56 -20.84 13.90 -10.59
CA PRO A 56 -21.38 15.20 -10.20
C PRO A 56 -20.95 15.57 -8.79
N PRO A 57 -21.13 16.85 -8.41
CA PRO A 57 -20.72 17.28 -7.07
C PRO A 57 -21.37 16.47 -5.95
N VAL A 58 -20.61 16.30 -4.88
CA VAL A 58 -20.96 15.42 -3.75
C VAL A 58 -21.15 16.27 -2.49
N ASP A 59 -22.21 15.98 -1.76
CA ASP A 59 -22.53 16.65 -0.49
C ASP A 59 -21.73 16.05 0.65
N ILE A 60 -20.45 16.34 0.70
CA ILE A 60 -19.56 15.67 1.64
C ILE A 60 -19.89 15.98 3.09
N ASP A 61 -20.23 17.22 3.40
CA ASP A 61 -20.47 17.59 4.80
C ASP A 61 -21.89 17.35 5.27
N GLY A 62 -22.77 16.93 4.40
CA GLY A 62 -24.15 16.64 4.75
C GLY A 62 -25.00 17.89 4.97
N ILE A 63 -24.54 19.04 4.56
CA ILE A 63 -25.23 20.31 4.76
C ILE A 63 -25.86 20.83 3.46
N ARG A 64 -25.90 19.95 2.46
CA ARG A 64 -26.45 20.28 1.13
C ARG A 64 -25.69 21.39 0.42
N GLU A 65 -24.36 21.34 0.56
CA GLU A 65 -23.45 22.23 -0.12
C GLU A 65 -22.46 21.35 -0.87
N PRO A 66 -22.83 20.88 -2.08
CA PRO A 66 -21.99 19.88 -2.76
C PRO A 66 -20.65 20.43 -3.22
N VAL A 67 -19.66 19.54 -3.25
CA VAL A 67 -18.30 19.84 -3.65
C VAL A 67 -18.03 19.16 -4.99
N ALA A 68 -17.56 19.93 -5.97
CA ALA A 68 -17.20 19.40 -7.29
C ALA A 68 -15.80 18.81 -7.23
N GLY A 69 -15.68 17.56 -7.65
CA GLY A 69 -14.39 16.88 -7.64
C GLY A 69 -13.93 16.35 -8.98
N SER A 70 -14.83 16.25 -9.96
CA SER A 70 -14.45 15.61 -11.20
C SER A 70 -13.95 16.61 -12.24
N LEU A 71 -13.27 16.09 -13.26
CA LEU A 71 -12.69 16.92 -14.31
C LEU A 71 -13.77 17.69 -15.07
N LEU A 72 -14.91 17.07 -15.36
CA LEU A 72 -15.96 17.71 -16.13
C LEU A 72 -16.66 18.81 -15.35
N TYR A 73 -16.44 18.88 -14.05
CA TYR A 73 -17.04 19.91 -13.22
C TYR A 73 -16.03 20.97 -12.80
N GLY A 74 -15.02 21.21 -13.64
CA GLY A 74 -14.13 22.34 -13.48
C GLY A 74 -12.84 22.07 -12.75
N ASN A 75 -12.43 20.82 -12.66
CA ASN A 75 -11.18 20.47 -11.99
C ASN A 75 -10.12 20.05 -12.98
N ASN A 76 -8.89 20.02 -12.51
CA ASN A 76 -7.78 19.46 -13.27
C ASN A 76 -7.20 18.27 -12.47
N ILE A 77 -6.11 17.74 -12.96
CA ILE A 77 -5.51 16.55 -12.33
C ILE A 77 -5.14 16.84 -10.88
N ILE A 78 -4.66 18.05 -10.59
CA ILE A 78 -4.23 18.38 -9.24
C ILE A 78 -5.41 18.60 -8.31
N SER A 79 -6.44 19.33 -8.78
CA SER A 79 -7.57 19.66 -7.92
C SER A 79 -8.67 18.60 -7.90
N GLY A 80 -8.67 17.68 -8.86
CA GLY A 80 -9.70 16.65 -8.93
C GLY A 80 -9.60 15.66 -7.79
N ALA A 81 -10.75 15.07 -7.46
CA ALA A 81 -10.81 14.06 -6.42
C ALA A 81 -12.12 13.30 -6.52
N VAL A 82 -12.07 12.02 -6.09
CA VAL A 82 -13.32 11.36 -5.72
C VAL A 82 -13.60 11.78 -4.28
N VAL A 83 -14.70 12.51 -4.11
CA VAL A 83 -15.02 13.16 -2.84
C VAL A 83 -15.58 12.12 -1.88
N PRO A 84 -15.17 12.13 -0.60
CA PRO A 84 -15.69 11.17 0.37
C PRO A 84 -17.21 11.19 0.50
N SER A 85 -17.75 10.09 1.02
CA SER A 85 -19.18 9.94 1.22
C SER A 85 -19.70 10.99 2.19
N SER A 86 -20.96 11.33 2.04
CA SER A 86 -21.61 12.39 2.81
C SER A 86 -21.58 12.07 4.31
N ASN A 87 -21.43 13.10 5.13
CA ASN A 87 -21.57 12.96 6.56
C ASN A 87 -22.98 12.51 6.95
N ALA A 88 -23.98 12.77 6.11
CA ALA A 88 -25.32 12.25 6.35
C ALA A 88 -25.37 10.73 6.31
N ILE A 89 -24.49 10.11 5.51
CA ILE A 89 -24.39 8.65 5.48
C ILE A 89 -23.67 8.13 6.72
N GLY A 90 -22.71 8.90 7.24
CA GLY A 90 -21.95 8.47 8.40
C GLY A 90 -21.15 7.22 8.13
N LEU A 91 -21.33 6.21 8.96
CA LEU A 91 -20.66 4.92 8.78
C LEU A 91 -21.54 3.88 8.12
N HIS A 92 -22.73 4.26 7.68
CA HIS A 92 -23.64 3.31 7.04
C HIS A 92 -23.05 2.78 5.76
N PHE A 93 -23.19 1.47 5.57
CA PHE A 93 -22.84 0.86 4.31
C PHE A 93 -23.80 1.36 3.24
N TYR A 94 -23.27 1.93 2.16
CA TYR A 94 -24.07 2.64 1.17
C TYR A 94 -23.76 2.14 -0.24
N PRO A 95 -24.13 0.92 -0.54
CA PRO A 95 -23.97 0.40 -1.91
C PRO A 95 -25.02 1.01 -2.84
N VAL A 96 -24.80 0.84 -4.13
CA VAL A 96 -25.68 1.48 -5.10
C VAL A 96 -27.12 1.01 -4.99
N TRP A 97 -27.34 -0.23 -4.55
CA TRP A 97 -28.71 -0.78 -4.44
C TRP A 97 -29.46 -0.29 -3.20
N GLU A 98 -28.78 0.39 -2.28
CA GLU A 98 -29.47 0.96 -1.12
C GLU A 98 -29.96 2.38 -1.37
N ALA A 99 -29.53 3.00 -2.46
CA ALA A 99 -30.01 4.34 -2.79
C ALA A 99 -31.32 4.22 -3.57
N ALA A 100 -32.13 5.28 -3.46
CA ALA A 100 -33.38 5.32 -4.20
C ALA A 100 -33.15 5.49 -5.70
N SER A 101 -32.03 6.10 -6.07
CA SER A 101 -31.70 6.32 -7.46
C SER A 101 -30.19 6.45 -7.60
N LEU A 102 -29.72 6.32 -8.84
CA LEU A 102 -28.31 6.55 -9.11
C LEU A 102 -27.90 7.98 -8.81
N ASP A 103 -28.76 8.93 -9.10
CA ASP A 103 -28.47 10.33 -8.81
C ASP A 103 -28.29 10.56 -7.30
N GLU A 104 -29.13 9.93 -6.48
CA GLU A 104 -28.96 10.05 -5.04
C GLU A 104 -27.66 9.44 -4.59
N TRP A 105 -27.31 8.27 -5.14
CA TRP A 105 -26.06 7.57 -4.78
C TRP A 105 -24.86 8.45 -5.11
N LEU A 106 -24.88 9.06 -6.29
CA LEU A 106 -23.79 9.97 -6.69
C LEU A 106 -23.72 11.19 -5.80
N TYR A 107 -24.87 11.77 -5.48
CA TYR A 107 -24.92 13.00 -4.67
C TYR A 107 -24.36 12.75 -3.25
N ASN A 108 -24.56 11.58 -2.72
CA ASN A 108 -24.11 11.24 -1.38
C ASN A 108 -22.73 10.62 -1.35
N GLY A 109 -22.02 10.58 -2.44
CA GLY A 109 -20.64 10.10 -2.45
C GLY A 109 -20.52 8.59 -2.40
N GLY A 110 -21.49 7.87 -2.98
CA GLY A 110 -21.43 6.42 -3.04
C GLY A 110 -20.20 5.85 -3.73
N PRO A 111 -19.71 6.46 -4.81
CA PRO A 111 -18.50 5.94 -5.45
C PRO A 111 -17.29 5.87 -4.54
N TYR A 112 -17.18 6.78 -3.57
CA TYR A 112 -16.06 6.72 -2.64
C TYR A 112 -16.03 5.38 -1.89
N GLN A 113 -17.15 4.97 -1.32
CA GLN A 113 -17.20 3.69 -0.62
C GLN A 113 -16.91 2.52 -1.55
N LEU A 114 -17.46 2.55 -2.74
CA LEU A 114 -17.21 1.48 -3.70
C LEU A 114 -15.71 1.34 -3.94
N VAL A 115 -15.04 2.45 -4.20
CA VAL A 115 -13.62 2.42 -4.53
C VAL A 115 -12.80 1.97 -3.32
N ILE A 116 -13.01 2.57 -2.13
CA ILE A 116 -12.13 2.23 -1.02
C ILE A 116 -12.33 0.80 -0.54
N PHE A 117 -13.58 0.30 -0.55
CA PHE A 117 -13.80 -1.07 -0.08
C PHE A 117 -13.23 -2.09 -1.05
N HIS A 118 -13.46 -1.90 -2.36
CA HIS A 118 -12.88 -2.82 -3.33
C HIS A 118 -11.36 -2.72 -3.36
N PHE A 119 -10.83 -1.51 -3.24
CA PHE A 119 -9.38 -1.32 -3.20
C PHE A 119 -8.76 -2.03 -2.00
N LEU A 120 -9.34 -1.87 -0.81
CA LEU A 120 -8.77 -2.50 0.38
C LEU A 120 -8.86 -4.01 0.30
N ILE A 121 -9.99 -4.55 -0.17
CA ILE A 121 -10.07 -6.00 -0.39
C ILE A 121 -8.99 -6.43 -1.38
N GLY A 122 -8.82 -5.67 -2.44
CA GLY A 122 -7.84 -6.01 -3.46
C GLY A 122 -6.41 -6.02 -2.95
N VAL A 123 -6.02 -5.02 -2.15
CA VAL A 123 -4.64 -4.98 -1.67
C VAL A 123 -4.39 -5.99 -0.55
N PHE A 124 -5.41 -6.31 0.26
CA PHE A 124 -5.25 -7.42 1.19
C PHE A 124 -5.08 -8.73 0.45
N CYS A 125 -5.82 -8.91 -0.65
CA CYS A 125 -5.64 -10.11 -1.48
C CYS A 125 -4.30 -10.09 -2.19
N TYR A 126 -3.81 -8.92 -2.59
CA TYR A 126 -2.47 -8.80 -3.17
C TYR A 126 -1.42 -9.30 -2.17
N MET A 127 -1.57 -8.89 -0.92
CA MET A 127 -0.67 -9.35 0.13
C MET A 127 -0.74 -10.87 0.29
N GLY A 128 -1.96 -11.41 0.31
CA GLY A 128 -2.12 -12.86 0.39
C GLY A 128 -1.54 -13.56 -0.83
N ARG A 129 -1.65 -12.93 -2.01
CA ARG A 129 -1.10 -13.49 -3.24
C ARG A 129 0.43 -13.51 -3.20
N GLU A 130 1.05 -12.53 -2.56
CA GLU A 130 2.50 -12.57 -2.36
C GLU A 130 2.90 -13.77 -1.53
N TRP A 131 2.18 -14.03 -0.44
CA TRP A 131 2.44 -15.24 0.34
C TRP A 131 2.23 -16.49 -0.49
N GLU A 132 1.10 -16.53 -1.24
CA GLU A 132 0.75 -17.72 -1.98
C GLU A 132 1.80 -18.08 -3.01
N LEU A 133 2.29 -17.08 -3.75
CA LEU A 133 3.31 -17.36 -4.75
C LEU A 133 4.61 -17.80 -4.09
N SER A 134 4.95 -17.22 -2.95
CA SER A 134 6.13 -17.66 -2.23
C SER A 134 6.04 -19.15 -1.89
N TYR A 135 4.85 -19.60 -1.52
CA TYR A 135 4.63 -21.01 -1.22
C TYR A 135 4.83 -21.88 -2.47
N ARG A 136 4.28 -21.44 -3.61
CA ARG A 136 4.42 -22.22 -4.84
C ARG A 136 5.89 -22.36 -5.26
N LEU A 137 6.66 -21.31 -5.06
CA LEU A 137 8.06 -21.27 -5.51
C LEU A 137 9.03 -21.81 -4.46
N GLY A 138 8.56 -22.24 -3.32
CA GLY A 138 9.45 -22.75 -2.26
C GLY A 138 10.26 -21.66 -1.60
N MET A 139 9.78 -20.43 -1.62
CA MET A 139 10.47 -19.30 -1.00
C MET A 139 10.09 -19.17 0.47
N ARG A 140 10.91 -18.44 1.21
CA ARG A 140 10.51 -17.97 2.54
C ARG A 140 9.43 -16.93 2.36
N PRO A 141 8.47 -16.77 3.31
CA PRO A 141 7.18 -16.16 3.00
C PRO A 141 7.04 -14.67 3.33
N TRP A 142 8.07 -14.00 3.79
CA TRP A 142 7.88 -12.74 4.52
C TRP A 142 7.88 -11.48 3.65
N ILE A 143 7.87 -11.58 2.32
CA ILE A 143 7.62 -10.43 1.46
C ILE A 143 6.24 -9.83 1.77
N ALA A 144 5.27 -10.71 2.04
CA ALA A 144 3.93 -10.23 2.41
C ALA A 144 3.95 -9.41 3.70
N VAL A 145 4.82 -9.77 4.64
CA VAL A 145 4.93 -9.00 5.88
C VAL A 145 5.43 -7.58 5.59
N ALA A 146 6.42 -7.44 4.71
CA ALA A 146 6.89 -6.11 4.33
C ALA A 146 5.79 -5.30 3.66
N TYR A 147 5.00 -5.92 2.80
CA TYR A 147 3.90 -5.23 2.14
C TYR A 147 2.79 -4.83 3.11
N SER A 148 2.71 -5.51 4.26
CA SER A 148 1.67 -5.18 5.23
C SER A 148 1.79 -3.75 5.76
N ALA A 149 2.97 -3.13 5.68
CA ALA A 149 3.13 -1.76 6.17
C ALA A 149 2.37 -0.74 5.30
N PRO A 150 2.58 -0.68 3.97
CA PRO A 150 1.74 0.25 3.20
C PRO A 150 0.26 -0.12 3.20
N VAL A 151 -0.07 -1.41 3.30
CA VAL A 151 -1.48 -1.80 3.40
C VAL A 151 -2.08 -1.27 4.71
N ALA A 152 -1.32 -1.34 5.80
CA ALA A 152 -1.79 -0.77 7.08
C ALA A 152 -2.01 0.73 6.95
N ALA A 153 -1.12 1.44 6.26
CA ALA A 153 -1.28 2.88 6.08
C ALA A 153 -2.54 3.21 5.28
N ALA A 154 -2.80 2.48 4.20
CA ALA A 154 -4.00 2.70 3.41
C ALA A 154 -5.26 2.41 4.23
N THR A 155 -5.23 1.31 4.99
CA THR A 155 -6.36 0.95 5.84
C THR A 155 -6.61 2.04 6.87
N ALA A 156 -5.55 2.63 7.41
CA ALA A 156 -5.69 3.67 8.43
C ALA A 156 -6.45 4.88 7.89
N VAL A 157 -6.10 5.35 6.71
CA VAL A 157 -6.70 6.61 6.23
C VAL A 157 -8.06 6.40 5.57
N PHE A 158 -8.35 5.21 5.05
CA PHE A 158 -9.63 4.97 4.36
C PHE A 158 -10.66 4.25 5.22
N LEU A 159 -10.23 3.56 6.26
CA LEU A 159 -11.16 2.76 7.05
C LEU A 159 -11.09 3.10 8.54
N ILE A 160 -9.91 3.04 9.13
CA ILE A 160 -9.81 3.14 10.59
C ILE A 160 -10.10 4.57 11.06
N TYR A 161 -9.52 5.56 10.40
CA TYR A 161 -9.77 6.94 10.82
C TYR A 161 -11.24 7.33 10.64
N PRO A 162 -11.90 7.02 9.52
CA PRO A 162 -13.34 7.27 9.47
C PRO A 162 -14.14 6.54 10.54
N LEU A 163 -13.78 5.29 10.85
CA LEU A 163 -14.48 4.57 11.93
C LEU A 163 -14.33 5.28 13.27
N GLY A 164 -13.13 5.78 13.54
CA GLY A 164 -12.89 6.51 14.80
C GLY A 164 -13.61 7.83 14.85
N GLN A 165 -13.77 8.49 13.72
CA GLN A 165 -14.43 9.80 13.68
C GLN A 165 -15.93 9.72 13.45
N GLY A 166 -16.45 8.54 13.12
CA GLY A 166 -17.88 8.34 13.02
C GLY A 166 -18.48 8.61 11.66
N SER A 167 -17.65 8.87 10.64
CA SER A 167 -18.17 9.11 9.30
C SER A 167 -17.10 8.90 8.25
N PHE A 168 -17.51 8.33 7.12
CA PHE A 168 -16.59 8.21 5.97
C PHE A 168 -16.26 9.56 5.35
N SER A 169 -17.01 10.61 5.69
CA SER A 169 -16.66 11.94 5.20
C SER A 169 -15.32 12.43 5.74
N ASP A 170 -14.83 11.85 6.81
CA ASP A 170 -13.51 12.18 7.37
C ASP A 170 -12.38 11.36 6.78
N GLY A 171 -12.67 10.43 5.88
CA GLY A 171 -11.63 9.68 5.22
C GLY A 171 -10.82 10.52 4.24
N MET A 172 -9.66 10.02 3.87
CA MET A 172 -8.81 10.75 2.92
C MET A 172 -9.47 10.78 1.54
N PRO A 173 -9.61 11.96 0.94
CA PRO A 173 -10.13 12.03 -0.42
C PRO A 173 -9.20 11.36 -1.43
N LEU A 174 -9.77 10.93 -2.54
CA LEU A 174 -8.99 10.28 -3.59
C LEU A 174 -8.57 11.32 -4.62
N GLY A 175 -7.62 12.16 -4.25
CA GLY A 175 -7.11 13.20 -5.11
C GLY A 175 -5.90 13.87 -4.50
N ILE A 176 -5.16 14.59 -5.31
CA ILE A 176 -3.90 15.18 -4.87
C ILE A 176 -4.14 16.32 -3.89
N SER A 177 -4.89 17.33 -4.29
CA SER A 177 -5.20 18.44 -3.38
C SER A 177 -6.01 17.98 -2.18
N GLY A 178 -6.91 17.01 -2.39
CA GLY A 178 -7.69 16.46 -1.30
C GLY A 178 -6.81 15.79 -0.26
N THR A 179 -5.76 15.12 -0.68
CA THR A 179 -4.80 14.52 0.26
C THR A 179 -4.12 15.60 1.08
N PHE A 180 -3.70 16.69 0.45
CA PHE A 180 -3.07 17.78 1.19
C PHE A 180 -4.03 18.43 2.16
N ASN A 181 -5.29 18.61 1.76
CA ASN A 181 -6.31 19.12 2.66
C ASN A 181 -6.50 18.20 3.85
N PHE A 182 -6.57 16.90 3.60
CA PHE A 182 -6.68 15.91 4.68
C PHE A 182 -5.50 16.03 5.65
N MET A 183 -4.29 16.18 5.13
CA MET A 183 -3.10 16.32 5.98
C MET A 183 -3.18 17.56 6.86
N LEU A 184 -3.59 18.69 6.29
CA LEU A 184 -3.63 19.94 7.04
C LEU A 184 -4.73 19.91 8.09
N VAL A 185 -5.89 19.37 7.77
CA VAL A 185 -6.97 19.24 8.75
C VAL A 185 -6.58 18.27 9.86
N PHE A 186 -5.95 17.17 9.49
CA PHE A 186 -5.48 16.19 10.48
C PHE A 186 -4.49 16.85 11.44
N GLN A 187 -3.55 17.62 10.90
CA GLN A 187 -2.59 18.34 11.75
C GLN A 187 -3.31 19.31 12.68
N ALA A 188 -4.29 20.06 12.16
CA ALA A 188 -5.01 21.02 12.97
C ALA A 188 -5.77 20.35 14.10
N GLU A 189 -6.35 19.18 13.81
CA GLU A 189 -7.19 18.50 14.81
C GLU A 189 -6.42 17.64 15.77
N HIS A 190 -5.28 17.08 15.35
CA HIS A 190 -4.58 16.08 16.15
C HIS A 190 -3.13 16.40 16.45
N ASN A 191 -2.59 17.47 15.86
CA ASN A 191 -1.19 17.84 16.04
C ASN A 191 -0.26 16.64 15.82
N ILE A 192 -0.43 15.99 14.67
CA ILE A 192 0.26 14.73 14.38
C ILE A 192 1.77 14.91 14.29
N LEU A 193 2.24 16.12 13.93
CA LEU A 193 3.68 16.36 13.84
C LEU A 193 4.38 16.13 15.16
N MET A 194 3.70 16.36 16.29
CA MET A 194 4.27 16.15 17.62
C MET A 194 4.10 14.73 18.13
N HIS A 195 3.39 13.89 17.40
CA HIS A 195 3.17 12.52 17.86
C HIS A 195 4.40 11.65 17.56
N PRO A 196 4.94 10.97 18.57
CA PRO A 196 6.17 10.18 18.33
C PRO A 196 6.00 9.07 17.29
N PHE A 197 4.81 8.49 17.16
CA PHE A 197 4.61 7.45 16.15
C PHE A 197 4.70 8.02 14.74
N HIS A 198 4.19 9.24 14.53
CA HIS A 198 4.38 9.89 13.24
C HIS A 198 5.85 10.17 12.97
N GLN A 199 6.58 10.55 14.01
CA GLN A 199 8.01 10.79 13.88
C GLN A 199 8.74 9.51 13.51
N LEU A 200 8.32 8.37 14.08
CA LEU A 200 8.87 7.09 13.67
C LEU A 200 8.56 6.78 12.20
N GLY A 201 7.36 7.12 11.74
CA GLY A 201 7.02 6.92 10.34
C GLY A 201 7.86 7.77 9.41
N VAL A 202 8.09 9.03 9.78
CA VAL A 202 8.95 9.92 9.00
C VAL A 202 10.37 9.38 8.95
N ALA A 203 10.89 8.94 10.09
CA ALA A 203 12.21 8.31 10.13
C ALA A 203 12.24 7.04 9.28
N GLY A 204 11.14 6.29 9.27
CA GLY A 204 11.05 5.11 8.44
C GLY A 204 11.15 5.43 6.96
N VAL A 205 10.43 6.45 6.52
CA VAL A 205 10.43 6.84 5.10
C VAL A 205 11.79 7.42 4.69
N PHE A 206 12.27 8.40 5.43
CA PHE A 206 13.54 9.03 5.06
C PHE A 206 14.72 8.10 5.26
N GLY A 207 14.72 7.34 6.35
CA GLY A 207 15.79 6.38 6.58
C GLY A 207 15.80 5.28 5.54
N GLY A 208 14.62 4.80 5.17
CA GLY A 208 14.53 3.79 4.13
C GLY A 208 15.10 4.27 2.81
N SER A 209 14.77 5.49 2.43
CA SER A 209 15.31 6.07 1.20
C SER A 209 16.81 6.26 1.28
N LEU A 210 17.30 6.77 2.40
CA LEU A 210 18.74 6.98 2.58
C LEU A 210 19.49 5.65 2.54
N PHE A 211 19.00 4.65 3.26
CA PHE A 211 19.69 3.36 3.31
C PHE A 211 19.66 2.66 1.97
N SER A 212 18.53 2.77 1.25
CA SER A 212 18.43 2.18 -0.07
C SER A 212 19.43 2.82 -1.03
N ALA A 213 19.54 4.13 -1.02
CA ALA A 213 20.49 4.84 -1.87
C ALA A 213 21.93 4.50 -1.49
N MET A 214 22.21 4.44 -0.19
CA MET A 214 23.56 4.13 0.27
C MET A 214 23.95 2.71 -0.11
N HIS A 215 23.04 1.77 0.07
CA HIS A 215 23.30 0.38 -0.31
C HIS A 215 23.55 0.27 -1.82
N GLY A 216 22.71 0.94 -2.61
CA GLY A 216 22.89 0.92 -4.06
C GLY A 216 24.21 1.53 -4.47
N SER A 217 24.62 2.61 -3.82
CA SER A 217 25.88 3.25 -4.11
C SER A 217 27.08 2.36 -3.76
N LEU A 218 27.03 1.74 -2.58
CA LEU A 218 28.14 0.90 -2.13
C LEU A 218 28.27 -0.36 -3.01
N VAL A 219 27.14 -0.97 -3.38
CA VAL A 219 27.19 -2.15 -4.25
C VAL A 219 27.74 -1.76 -5.62
N THR A 220 27.23 -0.67 -6.19
CA THR A 220 27.67 -0.23 -7.51
C THR A 220 29.15 0.13 -7.51
N SER A 221 29.61 0.76 -6.44
CA SER A 221 31.02 1.21 -6.37
C SER A 221 32.00 0.06 -6.15
N SER A 222 31.51 -1.10 -5.70
CA SER A 222 32.39 -2.22 -5.42
C SER A 222 32.13 -3.42 -6.34
N LEU A 223 31.51 -3.18 -7.51
CA LEU A 223 31.28 -4.24 -8.46
C LEU A 223 32.59 -4.89 -8.90
N VAL A 224 32.56 -6.21 -9.02
CA VAL A 224 33.70 -6.96 -9.51
C VAL A 224 33.65 -6.95 -11.02
N ARG A 225 34.81 -6.71 -11.65
CA ARG A 225 34.86 -6.65 -13.10
C ARG A 225 34.69 -8.04 -13.70
N GLU A 226 33.63 -8.22 -14.46
CA GLU A 226 33.34 -9.48 -15.13
C GLU A 226 33.25 -9.33 -16.65
N THR A 227 33.47 -8.12 -17.16
CA THR A 227 33.35 -7.83 -18.58
C THR A 227 34.64 -7.20 -19.08
N THR A 228 34.81 -7.24 -20.41
CA THR A 228 35.96 -6.58 -21.03
C THR A 228 35.73 -5.06 -21.05
N GLU A 229 36.79 -4.32 -21.41
CA GLU A 229 36.67 -2.87 -21.43
C GLU A 229 35.68 -2.35 -22.45
N THR A 230 35.38 -3.15 -23.48
CA THR A 230 34.47 -2.74 -24.53
C THR A 230 33.04 -3.17 -24.30
N GLU A 231 32.78 -3.99 -23.27
CA GLU A 231 31.45 -4.42 -22.94
C GLU A 231 30.86 -3.54 -21.85
N SER A 232 29.56 -3.39 -21.88
CA SER A 232 28.84 -2.74 -20.79
C SER A 232 28.96 -3.58 -19.52
N GLN A 233 29.09 -2.91 -18.38
CA GLN A 233 29.09 -3.59 -17.08
C GLN A 233 27.78 -4.32 -16.84
N ASN A 234 26.71 -3.94 -17.52
CA ASN A 234 25.43 -4.62 -17.38
C ASN A 234 25.50 -6.08 -17.76
N TYR A 235 26.44 -6.47 -18.61
CA TYR A 235 26.59 -7.87 -19.01
C TYR A 235 27.39 -8.69 -18.02
N GLY A 236 27.89 -8.06 -16.96
CA GLY A 236 28.63 -8.77 -15.93
C GLY A 236 27.79 -9.52 -14.94
N TYR A 237 26.48 -9.33 -14.96
CA TYR A 237 25.59 -10.02 -14.05
C TYR A 237 24.48 -10.72 -14.85
N LYS A 238 24.24 -11.98 -14.49
CA LYS A 238 23.15 -12.75 -15.08
C LYS A 238 22.13 -13.06 -13.98
N PHE A 239 20.87 -12.86 -14.31
CA PHE A 239 19.80 -13.09 -13.35
C PHE A 239 19.87 -14.50 -12.78
N GLY A 240 19.85 -14.59 -11.47
CA GLY A 240 19.86 -15.88 -10.80
C GLY A 240 21.23 -16.47 -10.55
N GLN A 241 22.32 -15.77 -10.97
CA GLN A 241 23.65 -16.32 -10.73
C GLN A 241 23.96 -16.38 -9.23
N GLU A 242 24.78 -17.37 -8.87
CA GLU A 242 25.16 -17.59 -7.48
C GLU A 242 26.34 -16.74 -7.05
N GLU A 243 27.18 -16.35 -7.99
CA GLU A 243 28.41 -15.62 -7.67
C GLU A 243 28.08 -14.19 -7.23
N GLU A 244 28.77 -13.74 -6.19
CA GLU A 244 28.63 -12.36 -5.72
C GLU A 244 29.14 -11.41 -6.77
N THR A 245 28.35 -10.42 -7.13
CA THR A 245 28.71 -9.48 -8.19
C THR A 245 29.47 -8.27 -7.67
N TYR A 246 29.55 -8.08 -6.37
CA TYR A 246 30.29 -6.98 -5.78
C TYR A 246 31.16 -7.48 -4.64
N ASN A 247 32.11 -6.63 -4.23
CA ASN A 247 33.06 -6.98 -3.18
C ASN A 247 32.54 -6.45 -1.85
N ILE A 248 31.98 -7.33 -1.03
CA ILE A 248 31.39 -6.93 0.24
C ILE A 248 32.47 -6.42 1.22
N VAL A 249 33.69 -6.96 1.13
CA VAL A 249 34.78 -6.50 1.99
C VAL A 249 35.15 -5.05 1.66
N ALA A 250 35.19 -4.73 0.37
CA ALA A 250 35.50 -3.35 -0.04
C ALA A 250 34.40 -2.41 0.40
N ALA A 251 33.13 -2.79 0.23
CA ALA A 251 32.01 -1.96 0.64
C ALA A 251 32.02 -1.76 2.16
N HIS A 252 32.25 -2.85 2.91
CA HIS A 252 32.30 -2.77 4.36
C HIS A 252 33.48 -1.88 4.81
N GLY A 253 34.61 -2.01 4.15
CA GLY A 253 35.77 -1.19 4.51
C GLY A 253 35.54 0.29 4.26
N TYR A 254 34.91 0.62 3.14
CA TYR A 254 34.61 2.02 2.87
C TYR A 254 33.67 2.59 3.91
N PHE A 255 32.55 1.91 4.15
CA PHE A 255 31.55 2.43 5.08
C PHE A 255 32.06 2.45 6.50
N GLY A 256 32.85 1.44 6.88
CA GLY A 256 33.44 1.39 8.20
C GLY A 256 34.44 2.51 8.44
N ARG A 257 35.12 2.97 7.38
CA ARG A 257 36.00 4.12 7.49
C ARG A 257 35.27 5.44 7.47
N LEU A 258 34.16 5.49 6.71
CA LEU A 258 33.36 6.72 6.64
C LEU A 258 32.71 7.02 7.99
N ILE A 259 32.14 6.05 8.64
CA ILE A 259 31.44 6.23 9.91
C ILE A 259 32.35 5.72 11.05
N PHE A 260 32.35 4.43 11.27
CA PHE A 260 33.30 3.69 12.09
C PHE A 260 32.98 2.21 11.91
N GLN A 261 33.91 1.35 12.26
CA GLN A 261 33.85 -0.05 11.85
C GLN A 261 32.58 -0.74 12.33
N TYR A 262 32.16 -0.48 13.57
CA TYR A 262 31.01 -1.19 14.12
C TYR A 262 29.68 -0.69 13.55
N ALA A 263 29.66 0.45 12.84
CA ALA A 263 28.46 0.94 12.20
C ALA A 263 28.20 0.24 10.87
N SER A 264 29.15 -0.53 10.36
CA SER A 264 29.00 -1.12 9.04
C SER A 264 28.71 -2.62 9.15
N PHE A 265 27.70 -3.07 8.39
CA PHE A 265 27.38 -4.48 8.31
C PHE A 265 28.46 -5.22 7.52
N ASN A 266 28.90 -6.36 8.07
CA ASN A 266 29.78 -7.25 7.33
C ASN A 266 29.08 -8.53 6.89
N ASN A 267 27.78 -8.61 7.13
CA ASN A 267 26.97 -9.78 6.81
C ASN A 267 25.80 -9.33 5.95
N SER A 268 25.73 -9.89 4.74
CA SER A 268 24.72 -9.47 3.78
C SER A 268 23.30 -9.76 4.29
N ARG A 269 23.12 -10.87 4.96
CA ARG A 269 21.80 -11.25 5.46
C ARG A 269 21.30 -10.26 6.50
N SER A 270 22.18 -9.88 7.43
CA SER A 270 21.81 -8.87 8.44
C SER A 270 21.56 -7.52 7.82
N LEU A 271 22.35 -7.13 6.84
CA LEU A 271 22.17 -5.86 6.15
C LEU A 271 20.81 -5.80 5.45
N HIS A 272 20.45 -6.87 4.75
CA HIS A 272 19.19 -6.84 4.00
C HIS A 272 18.00 -6.91 4.93
N PHE A 273 18.12 -7.61 6.06
CA PHE A 273 17.07 -7.54 7.07
C PHE A 273 16.88 -6.12 7.58
N PHE A 274 17.99 -5.43 7.87
CA PHE A 274 17.90 -4.05 8.35
C PHE A 274 17.25 -3.13 7.30
N LEU A 275 17.63 -3.30 6.04
CA LEU A 275 17.05 -2.49 4.96
C LEU A 275 15.54 -2.68 4.85
N ALA A 276 15.07 -3.90 5.04
CA ALA A 276 13.65 -4.19 4.98
C ALA A 276 12.92 -3.75 6.24
N ALA A 277 13.50 -4.02 7.41
CA ALA A 277 12.79 -3.81 8.67
C ALA A 277 12.63 -2.34 9.03
N TRP A 278 13.63 -1.52 8.69
CA TRP A 278 13.58 -0.12 9.10
C TRP A 278 12.32 0.59 8.59
N PRO A 279 12.04 0.64 7.27
CA PRO A 279 10.82 1.33 6.84
C PRO A 279 9.55 0.60 7.22
N VAL A 280 9.58 -0.73 7.30
CA VAL A 280 8.38 -1.48 7.63
C VAL A 280 7.94 -1.18 9.06
N ILE A 281 8.86 -1.24 10.00
CA ILE A 281 8.51 -0.99 11.40
C ILE A 281 8.10 0.46 11.60
N GLY A 282 8.79 1.40 10.97
CA GLY A 282 8.42 2.81 11.06
C GLY A 282 6.99 3.05 10.58
N ILE A 283 6.63 2.46 9.47
CA ILE A 283 5.28 2.67 8.93
C ILE A 283 4.24 1.91 9.73
N TRP A 284 4.57 0.72 10.24
CA TRP A 284 3.65 0.02 11.14
C TRP A 284 3.25 0.90 12.33
N PHE A 285 4.24 1.55 12.95
CA PHE A 285 3.95 2.36 14.13
C PHE A 285 3.08 3.54 13.79
N THR A 286 3.36 4.23 12.72
CA THR A 286 2.56 5.40 12.37
C THR A 286 1.19 5.01 11.85
N ALA A 287 1.06 3.93 11.18
CA ALA A 287 -0.23 3.50 10.62
C ALA A 287 -1.10 2.83 11.63
N UNK A 288 -0.54 1.99 12.10
CA UNK A 288 -1.39 1.18 12.95
C UNK A 288 -1.51 1.68 14.36
N UNK A 289 -0.59 2.11 14.84
CA UNK A 289 -0.55 2.55 16.20
C UNK A 289 -1.24 3.87 16.36
N UNK A 290 -1.08 4.58 15.62
CA UNK A 290 -1.65 5.87 15.65
C UNK A 290 -3.13 5.87 15.38
N UNK A 291 -3.46 5.21 14.59
CA UNK A 291 -4.83 5.00 14.32
C UNK A 291 -5.56 4.41 15.46
N VAL A 292 -4.91 3.43 15.95
CA VAL A 292 -5.50 2.79 17.13
C VAL A 292 -5.54 3.76 18.32
N TYR A 293 -4.47 4.50 18.50
CA TYR A 293 -4.44 5.48 19.58
C TYR A 293 -5.55 6.52 19.43
N LEU A 294 -5.74 7.00 18.23
CA LEU A 294 -6.79 8.00 17.99
C LEU A 294 -8.18 7.40 18.21
N LEU A 295 -8.37 6.15 17.84
CA LEU A 295 -9.63 5.47 18.06
C LEU A 295 -9.92 5.32 19.55
N ILE A 296 -8.93 4.98 20.33
CA ILE A 296 -9.08 4.86 21.79
C ILE A 296 -9.41 6.22 22.38
N ASN A 297 -8.76 7.28 21.93
CA ASN A 297 -9.04 8.62 22.44
C ASN A 297 -10.46 9.07 22.13
N VAL A 298 -10.97 8.76 20.94
CA VAL A 298 -12.34 9.08 20.60
C VAL A 298 -13.31 8.35 21.52
N SER A 299 -13.05 7.07 21.78
CA SER A 299 -13.88 6.28 22.66
C SER A 299 -13.91 6.86 24.07
N LYS A 300 -12.78 7.31 24.59
CA LYS A 300 -12.72 7.94 25.91
C LYS A 300 -13.51 9.24 25.96
N LYS A 301 -13.42 10.05 24.91
CA LYS A 301 -14.17 11.31 24.87
C LYS A 301 -15.67 11.05 24.91
N VAL A 302 -16.14 10.05 24.16
CA VAL A 302 -17.56 9.71 24.16
C VAL A 302 -17.99 9.23 25.54
N SER A 303 -17.18 8.40 26.18
CA SER A 303 -17.49 7.89 27.51
C SER A 303 -17.61 9.03 28.54
N VAL A 304 -16.67 9.98 28.51
CA VAL A 304 -16.72 11.11 29.40
C VAL A 304 -17.98 11.97 29.15
N GLY A 305 -18.31 12.15 27.87
CA GLY A 305 -19.52 12.89 27.54
C GLY A 305 -20.78 12.28 28.09
N PHE A 306 -20.88 10.96 28.07
CA PHE A 306 -22.03 10.28 28.63
C PHE A 306 -22.09 10.40 30.15
N GLU A 307 -20.94 10.46 30.80
CA GLU A 307 -20.89 10.56 32.24
C GLU A 307 -21.20 11.97 32.77
N SER A 308 -20.95 12.98 31.95
CA SER A 308 -21.20 14.35 32.36
C SER A 308 -22.65 14.76 32.11
#